data_07c5b5d42bd731ed62ab1d390bb3e817
#
_entry.id   07c5b5d42bd731ed62ab1d390bb3e817
#
_cell.length_a   1.000
_cell.length_b   1.000
_cell.length_c   1.000
_cell.angle_alpha   90.00
_cell.angle_beta   90.00
_cell.angle_gamma   90.00
#
_symmetry.space_group_name_H-M   'P 1'
#
loop_
_entity.id
_entity.type
_entity.pdbx_description
1 polymer ?
#
loop_
_entity_poly.entity_id
_entity_poly.type
_entity_poly.pdbx_seq_one_letter_code
_entity_poly.pdbx_strand_id
1 'polypeptide(L)'
;MIKFDFNTYVDSFLDKEKYNKLMSKKEEVITKFNNSNMIGWTKRIDEFLIQDINSTAKYIKDNFDCLLVIGIGGSFLGSYSFDRIFRKYFNDDKFKIIYAGTTLSSKYLDELLNYLNNKNFCVNVISKSGTTMETTITYKLIKDLLKRKYSDEEIKKHIIITTDKEKGPLRQEVEENSYKSFVIPNDIGGRYSFITPAHLLPLAINYNINEIIDGYYHGKRLIDNAYNYAVVRKLLFDSTREVENFCVSEQNFSYFTEWLKQLFGETEGKQRVGILPTSCVHTRDLHSLGQFIQDGNKIVFETYIKVKRVNEYIEYNGRNLHELNNLVEDSVMRAHFKGDVPCIDITIEELTPYNISSLIYFFQLSAAFSGYLFGVEPFNQPGVEIYKNEIKETLKG
;
A
#
# COMPACT_ATOMS: atom_id res chain seq x y z
N MET A 1 -19.29 -4.01 2.97
CA MET A 1 -18.99 -4.54 4.33
C MET A 1 -17.83 -5.52 4.23
N ILE A 2 -16.95 -5.57 5.25
CA ILE A 2 -15.82 -6.52 5.33
C ILE A 2 -16.11 -7.50 6.44
N LYS A 3 -15.94 -8.80 6.18
CA LYS A 3 -16.09 -9.88 7.16
C LYS A 3 -14.72 -10.43 7.49
N PHE A 4 -14.53 -10.84 8.74
CA PHE A 4 -13.30 -11.41 9.26
C PHE A 4 -13.62 -12.74 9.94
N ASP A 5 -12.89 -13.79 9.59
CA ASP A 5 -12.89 -15.06 10.30
C ASP A 5 -11.49 -15.35 10.82
N PHE A 6 -11.32 -15.16 12.11
CA PHE A 6 -10.09 -15.43 12.84
C PHE A 6 -10.15 -16.74 13.64
N ASN A 7 -11.18 -17.55 13.42
CA ASN A 7 -11.46 -18.72 14.27
C ASN A 7 -11.48 -20.04 13.50
N THR A 8 -12.27 -20.14 12.43
CA THR A 8 -12.60 -21.43 11.79
C THR A 8 -11.37 -22.27 11.41
N TYR A 9 -10.30 -21.62 10.90
CA TYR A 9 -9.08 -22.30 10.45
C TYR A 9 -7.83 -21.86 11.22
N VAL A 10 -8.00 -21.30 12.42
CA VAL A 10 -6.90 -20.76 13.24
C VAL A 10 -6.96 -21.22 14.70
N ASP A 11 -8.15 -21.36 15.29
CA ASP A 11 -8.34 -21.61 16.75
C ASP A 11 -7.53 -22.81 17.29
N SER A 12 -7.40 -23.87 16.48
CA SER A 12 -6.65 -25.06 16.89
C SER A 12 -5.13 -24.86 17.03
N PHE A 13 -4.63 -23.75 16.48
CA PHE A 13 -3.21 -23.36 16.56
C PHE A 13 -2.93 -22.37 17.67
N LEU A 14 -3.97 -21.83 18.31
CA LEU A 14 -3.83 -20.76 19.30
C LEU A 14 -3.86 -21.33 20.73
N ASP A 15 -2.93 -20.87 21.54
CA ASP A 15 -2.97 -21.03 22.98
C ASP A 15 -4.05 -20.08 23.57
N LYS A 16 -5.15 -20.64 24.04
CA LYS A 16 -6.30 -19.87 24.56
C LYS A 16 -5.97 -19.02 25.77
N GLU A 17 -5.08 -19.46 26.63
CA GLU A 17 -4.68 -18.69 27.81
C GLU A 17 -3.87 -17.46 27.37
N LYS A 18 -2.89 -17.66 26.49
CA LYS A 18 -2.12 -16.55 25.91
C LYS A 18 -3.00 -15.60 25.10
N TYR A 19 -3.95 -16.14 24.33
CA TYR A 19 -4.91 -15.33 23.59
C TYR A 19 -5.70 -14.40 24.52
N ASN A 20 -6.32 -14.94 25.56
CA ASN A 20 -7.08 -14.14 26.52
C ASN A 20 -6.19 -13.11 27.24
N LYS A 21 -4.96 -13.47 27.56
CA LYS A 21 -3.97 -12.55 28.16
C LYS A 21 -3.59 -11.41 27.22
N LEU A 22 -3.41 -11.66 25.93
CA LEU A 22 -3.12 -10.60 24.95
C LEU A 22 -4.38 -9.75 24.70
N MET A 23 -5.56 -10.37 24.59
CA MET A 23 -6.81 -9.63 24.41
C MET A 23 -7.11 -8.70 25.58
N SER A 24 -6.76 -9.07 26.83
CA SER A 24 -6.93 -8.19 27.99
C SER A 24 -6.01 -6.95 27.99
N LYS A 25 -4.95 -6.93 27.18
CA LYS A 25 -4.06 -5.77 27.01
C LYS A 25 -4.55 -4.75 25.97
N LYS A 26 -5.71 -4.96 25.37
CA LYS A 26 -6.21 -4.12 24.26
C LYS A 26 -6.21 -2.63 24.61
N GLU A 27 -6.78 -2.27 25.75
CA GLU A 27 -6.86 -0.85 26.16
C GLU A 27 -5.48 -0.23 26.42
N GLU A 28 -4.53 -1.01 26.94
CA GLU A 28 -3.15 -0.57 27.11
C GLU A 28 -2.50 -0.25 25.75
N VAL A 29 -2.65 -1.15 24.77
CA VAL A 29 -2.07 -0.97 23.43
C VAL A 29 -2.75 0.18 22.69
N ILE A 30 -4.07 0.31 22.78
CA ILE A 30 -4.81 1.45 22.19
C ILE A 30 -4.38 2.77 22.82
N THR A 31 -4.20 2.80 24.14
CA THR A 31 -3.70 3.99 24.84
C THR A 31 -2.30 4.37 24.35
N LYS A 32 -1.40 3.39 24.24
CA LYS A 32 -0.07 3.60 23.71
C LYS A 32 -0.09 4.12 22.26
N PHE A 33 -0.95 3.55 21.43
CA PHE A 33 -1.19 4.02 20.06
C PHE A 33 -1.67 5.47 20.02
N ASN A 34 -2.68 5.81 20.81
CA ASN A 34 -3.26 7.16 20.84
C ASN A 34 -2.29 8.23 21.35
N ASN A 35 -1.30 7.84 22.14
CA ASN A 35 -0.25 8.73 22.66
C ASN A 35 0.92 8.91 21.67
N SER A 36 0.93 8.21 20.54
CA SER A 36 1.97 8.40 19.53
C SER A 36 1.76 9.72 18.77
N ASN A 37 2.86 10.40 18.47
CA ASN A 37 2.86 11.58 17.62
C ASN A 37 2.91 11.25 16.11
N MET A 38 2.85 9.95 15.73
CA MET A 38 2.95 9.47 14.34
C MET A 38 1.61 8.94 13.79
N ILE A 39 0.51 9.37 14.36
CA ILE A 39 -0.86 8.93 14.01
C ILE A 39 -1.68 10.02 13.31
N GLY A 40 -1.04 10.98 12.64
CA GLY A 40 -1.73 12.03 11.86
C GLY A 40 -2.72 11.48 10.84
N TRP A 41 -2.46 10.28 10.29
CA TRP A 41 -3.33 9.56 9.38
C TRP A 41 -4.70 9.15 9.97
N THR A 42 -4.87 9.20 11.28
CA THR A 42 -6.16 8.94 11.95
C THR A 42 -7.04 10.19 12.05
N LYS A 43 -6.49 11.37 11.76
CA LYS A 43 -7.18 12.66 11.79
C LYS A 43 -7.83 12.92 10.43
N ARG A 44 -9.05 13.48 10.44
CA ARG A 44 -9.74 13.81 9.19
C ARG A 44 -9.00 14.90 8.42
N ILE A 45 -8.93 14.74 7.11
CA ILE A 45 -8.33 15.72 6.21
C ILE A 45 -9.20 16.98 6.15
N ASP A 46 -8.52 18.11 6.01
CA ASP A 46 -9.15 19.41 5.83
C ASP A 46 -9.88 19.51 4.48
N GLU A 47 -11.09 20.10 4.48
CA GLU A 47 -11.94 20.24 3.31
C GLU A 47 -11.32 21.14 2.21
N PHE A 48 -10.58 22.18 2.59
CA PHE A 48 -9.87 23.02 1.62
C PHE A 48 -8.78 22.24 0.89
N LEU A 49 -8.08 21.35 1.61
CA LEU A 49 -7.09 20.47 0.99
C LEU A 49 -7.75 19.50 0.00
N ILE A 50 -8.92 18.95 0.33
CA ILE A 50 -9.68 18.07 -0.57
C ILE A 50 -10.09 18.82 -1.84
N GLN A 51 -10.58 20.05 -1.70
CA GLN A 51 -10.96 20.91 -2.83
C GLN A 51 -9.74 21.25 -3.70
N ASP A 52 -8.59 21.57 -3.10
CA ASP A 52 -7.36 21.88 -3.81
C ASP A 52 -6.82 20.65 -4.58
N ILE A 53 -6.89 19.46 -4.00
CA ILE A 53 -6.55 18.19 -4.67
C ILE A 53 -7.47 17.96 -5.88
N ASN A 54 -8.79 18.10 -5.70
CA ASN A 54 -9.77 17.90 -6.77
C ASN A 54 -9.59 18.90 -7.92
N SER A 55 -9.38 20.18 -7.60
CA SER A 55 -9.16 21.23 -8.61
C SER A 55 -7.86 21.00 -9.38
N THR A 56 -6.80 20.56 -8.69
CA THR A 56 -5.51 20.22 -9.31
C THR A 56 -5.63 18.98 -10.19
N ALA A 57 -6.33 17.93 -9.73
CA ALA A 57 -6.59 16.74 -10.53
C ALA A 57 -7.40 17.04 -11.80
N LYS A 58 -8.42 17.91 -11.68
CA LYS A 58 -9.17 18.39 -12.83
C LYS A 58 -8.28 19.17 -13.81
N TYR A 59 -7.46 20.09 -13.30
CA TYR A 59 -6.52 20.82 -14.13
C TYR A 59 -5.58 19.87 -14.91
N ILE A 60 -5.03 18.86 -14.25
CA ILE A 60 -4.16 17.85 -14.90
C ILE A 60 -4.93 17.14 -16.03
N LYS A 61 -6.14 16.68 -15.74
CA LYS A 61 -6.95 15.92 -16.70
C LYS A 61 -7.37 16.73 -17.92
N ASP A 62 -7.63 18.02 -17.72
CA ASP A 62 -8.10 18.91 -18.79
C ASP A 62 -6.96 19.42 -19.69
N ASN A 63 -5.71 19.43 -19.21
CA ASN A 63 -4.59 20.08 -19.91
C ASN A 63 -3.47 19.15 -20.37
N PHE A 64 -3.44 17.88 -19.93
CA PHE A 64 -2.34 16.96 -20.21
C PHE A 64 -2.80 15.61 -20.74
N ASP A 65 -1.94 14.90 -21.45
CA ASP A 65 -2.19 13.54 -21.96
C ASP A 65 -2.06 12.48 -20.88
N CYS A 66 -1.20 12.72 -19.88
CA CYS A 66 -0.95 11.80 -18.79
C CYS A 66 -0.34 12.52 -17.57
N LEU A 67 -0.47 11.88 -16.41
CA LEU A 67 0.25 12.23 -15.19
C LEU A 67 1.41 11.25 -14.98
N LEU A 68 2.63 11.77 -14.82
CA LEU A 68 3.78 11.02 -14.33
C LEU A 68 3.90 11.21 -12.81
N VAL A 69 3.81 10.14 -12.05
CA VAL A 69 4.05 10.13 -10.59
C VAL A 69 5.44 9.57 -10.35
N ILE A 70 6.32 10.37 -9.76
CA ILE A 70 7.68 9.95 -9.40
C ILE A 70 7.75 9.76 -7.88
N GLY A 71 7.92 8.52 -7.44
CA GLY A 71 8.01 8.16 -6.01
C GLY A 71 8.32 6.69 -5.84
N ILE A 72 8.74 6.30 -4.63
CA ILE A 72 9.08 4.92 -4.27
C ILE A 72 8.53 4.57 -2.90
N GLY A 73 8.29 3.30 -2.63
CA GLY A 73 7.81 2.81 -1.33
C GLY A 73 6.51 3.48 -0.92
N GLY A 74 6.49 4.12 0.24
CA GLY A 74 5.32 4.83 0.75
C GLY A 74 4.88 6.06 -0.05
N SER A 75 5.65 6.52 -1.02
CA SER A 75 5.25 7.57 -1.97
C SER A 75 4.68 7.01 -3.28
N PHE A 76 4.58 5.68 -3.40
CA PHE A 76 4.19 4.98 -4.62
C PHE A 76 3.10 3.93 -4.36
N LEU A 77 3.35 2.97 -3.45
CA LEU A 77 2.55 1.76 -3.31
C LEU A 77 1.09 2.02 -2.97
N GLY A 78 0.79 3.03 -2.15
CA GLY A 78 -0.60 3.30 -1.74
C GLY A 78 -1.52 3.61 -2.91
N SER A 79 -1.21 4.62 -3.72
CA SER A 79 -2.02 4.98 -4.89
C SER A 79 -1.91 3.97 -6.02
N TYR A 80 -0.72 3.43 -6.25
CA TYR A 80 -0.52 2.45 -7.31
C TYR A 80 -1.32 1.17 -7.07
N SER A 81 -1.25 0.60 -5.87
CA SER A 81 -2.01 -0.60 -5.52
C SER A 81 -3.51 -0.38 -5.62
N PHE A 82 -4.00 0.76 -5.12
CA PHE A 82 -5.41 1.10 -5.20
C PHE A 82 -5.87 1.27 -6.66
N ASP A 83 -5.13 2.04 -7.47
CA ASP A 83 -5.44 2.24 -8.88
C ASP A 83 -5.45 0.91 -9.64
N ARG A 84 -4.49 0.02 -9.38
CA ARG A 84 -4.41 -1.29 -10.04
C ARG A 84 -5.60 -2.20 -9.73
N ILE A 85 -6.16 -2.17 -8.53
CA ILE A 85 -7.35 -2.95 -8.17
C ILE A 85 -8.54 -2.61 -9.08
N PHE A 86 -8.70 -1.32 -9.45
CA PHE A 86 -9.88 -0.84 -10.20
C PHE A 86 -9.61 -0.61 -11.69
N ARG A 87 -8.40 -0.90 -12.19
CA ARG A 87 -8.08 -0.84 -13.61
C ARG A 87 -8.61 -2.04 -14.36
N LYS A 88 -9.10 -1.80 -15.58
CA LYS A 88 -9.40 -2.90 -16.51
C LYS A 88 -8.11 -3.60 -16.94
N TYR A 89 -8.16 -4.89 -17.14
CA TYR A 89 -6.99 -5.67 -17.65
C TYR A 89 -6.64 -5.28 -19.08
N PHE A 90 -7.67 -5.03 -19.90
CA PHE A 90 -7.56 -4.68 -21.31
C PHE A 90 -8.44 -3.46 -21.60
N ASN A 91 -8.04 -2.65 -22.56
CA ASN A 91 -8.80 -1.47 -23.01
C ASN A 91 -9.20 -0.53 -21.87
N ASP A 92 -8.24 -0.18 -21.03
CA ASP A 92 -8.47 0.76 -19.94
C ASP A 92 -8.67 2.17 -20.50
N ASP A 93 -9.85 2.73 -20.28
CA ASP A 93 -10.31 4.04 -20.75
C ASP A 93 -10.04 5.17 -19.73
N LYS A 94 -9.48 4.85 -18.56
CA LYS A 94 -9.12 5.84 -17.56
C LYS A 94 -7.95 6.70 -18.02
N PHE A 95 -7.91 7.94 -17.53
CA PHE A 95 -6.78 8.83 -17.74
C PHE A 95 -5.47 8.15 -17.33
N LYS A 96 -4.46 8.26 -18.18
CA LYS A 96 -3.22 7.52 -17.99
C LYS A 96 -2.38 8.11 -16.86
N ILE A 97 -2.12 7.30 -15.85
CA ILE A 97 -1.16 7.59 -14.78
C ILE A 97 0.02 6.65 -14.96
N ILE A 98 1.22 7.22 -15.06
CA ILE A 98 2.49 6.50 -15.17
C ILE A 98 3.22 6.66 -13.86
N TYR A 99 3.69 5.56 -13.30
CA TYR A 99 4.46 5.57 -12.07
C TYR A 99 5.92 5.25 -12.36
N ALA A 100 6.83 6.07 -11.84
CA ALA A 100 8.27 5.97 -12.04
C ALA A 100 9.03 6.30 -10.74
N GLY A 101 10.38 6.24 -10.80
CA GLY A 101 11.21 6.48 -9.62
C GLY A 101 11.34 5.27 -8.70
N THR A 102 11.01 4.07 -9.21
CA THR A 102 11.10 2.79 -8.48
C THR A 102 12.28 1.93 -8.91
N THR A 103 13.08 2.40 -9.88
CA THR A 103 14.19 1.64 -10.46
C THR A 103 15.26 2.57 -11.01
N LEU A 104 16.49 2.08 -11.08
CA LEU A 104 17.63 2.69 -11.77
C LEU A 104 17.96 1.96 -13.10
N SER A 105 17.05 1.12 -13.61
CA SER A 105 17.23 0.42 -14.88
C SER A 105 17.33 1.41 -16.03
N SER A 106 18.50 1.43 -16.69
CA SER A 106 18.72 2.28 -17.89
C SER A 106 17.71 1.99 -18.98
N LYS A 107 17.38 0.72 -19.21
CA LYS A 107 16.36 0.33 -20.20
C LYS A 107 15.00 0.95 -19.89
N TYR A 108 14.54 0.83 -18.64
CA TYR A 108 13.25 1.40 -18.23
C TYR A 108 13.23 2.92 -18.39
N LEU A 109 14.28 3.60 -17.93
CA LEU A 109 14.36 5.07 -17.97
C LEU A 109 14.47 5.59 -19.41
N ASP A 110 15.22 4.93 -20.30
CA ASP A 110 15.30 5.28 -21.70
C ASP A 110 13.93 5.14 -22.40
N GLU A 111 13.24 4.02 -22.23
CA GLU A 111 11.90 3.79 -22.77
C GLU A 111 10.88 4.82 -22.23
N LEU A 112 10.96 5.16 -20.94
CA LEU A 112 10.12 6.19 -20.34
C LEU A 112 10.34 7.57 -20.96
N LEU A 113 11.60 7.99 -21.11
CA LEU A 113 11.96 9.28 -21.71
C LEU A 113 11.50 9.36 -23.17
N ASN A 114 11.72 8.31 -23.93
CA ASN A 114 11.27 8.22 -25.33
C ASN A 114 9.75 8.28 -25.45
N TYR A 115 9.02 7.59 -24.57
CA TYR A 115 7.56 7.64 -24.51
C TYR A 115 7.06 9.06 -24.20
N LEU A 116 7.63 9.71 -23.18
CA LEU A 116 7.21 11.04 -22.71
C LEU A 116 7.64 12.18 -23.66
N ASN A 117 8.66 11.97 -24.48
CA ASN A 117 9.11 12.98 -25.45
C ASN A 117 7.98 13.40 -26.40
N ASN A 118 7.07 12.49 -26.73
CA ASN A 118 5.95 12.73 -27.64
C ASN A 118 4.62 13.02 -26.89
N LYS A 119 4.67 13.33 -25.58
CA LYS A 119 3.48 13.60 -24.76
C LYS A 119 3.52 14.99 -24.16
N ASN A 120 2.35 15.57 -24.00
CA ASN A 120 2.13 16.70 -23.11
C ASN A 120 1.76 16.14 -21.74
N PHE A 121 2.68 16.14 -20.77
CA PHE A 121 2.50 15.47 -19.49
C PHE A 121 2.73 16.39 -18.31
N CYS A 122 2.02 16.12 -17.21
CA CYS A 122 2.29 16.69 -15.91
C CYS A 122 3.08 15.69 -15.05
N VAL A 123 4.00 16.17 -14.22
CA VAL A 123 4.73 15.33 -13.27
C VAL A 123 4.40 15.72 -11.83
N ASN A 124 4.07 14.74 -10.98
CA ASN A 124 4.00 14.89 -9.52
C ASN A 124 5.18 14.16 -8.89
N VAL A 125 6.12 14.93 -8.34
CA VAL A 125 7.29 14.39 -7.64
C VAL A 125 6.97 14.24 -6.17
N ILE A 126 7.04 13.02 -5.66
CA ILE A 126 6.65 12.69 -4.29
C ILE A 126 7.85 12.17 -3.51
N SER A 127 8.37 12.99 -2.60
CA SER A 127 9.42 12.57 -1.67
C SER A 127 9.44 13.47 -0.45
N LYS A 128 9.24 12.90 0.74
CA LYS A 128 9.26 13.66 2.00
C LYS A 128 10.64 14.23 2.29
N SER A 129 11.69 13.42 2.14
CA SER A 129 13.07 13.87 2.36
C SER A 129 13.64 14.71 1.21
N GLY A 130 13.13 14.52 0.00
CA GLY A 130 13.68 15.08 -1.24
C GLY A 130 15.05 14.53 -1.66
N THR A 131 15.56 13.50 -0.97
CA THR A 131 16.93 12.97 -1.17
C THR A 131 16.95 11.49 -1.58
N THR A 132 15.79 10.88 -1.83
CA THR A 132 15.71 9.47 -2.28
C THR A 132 16.32 9.36 -3.67
N MET A 133 17.33 8.52 -3.81
CA MET A 133 18.18 8.46 -5.01
C MET A 133 17.39 8.18 -6.28
N GLU A 134 16.55 7.15 -6.28
CA GLU A 134 15.74 6.75 -7.44
C GLU A 134 14.81 7.88 -7.89
N THR A 135 14.14 8.51 -6.93
CA THR A 135 13.25 9.66 -7.17
C THR A 135 14.02 10.86 -7.71
N THR A 136 15.17 11.18 -7.10
CA THR A 136 15.99 12.35 -7.50
C THR A 136 16.57 12.20 -8.89
N ILE A 137 17.12 11.03 -9.22
CA ILE A 137 17.68 10.76 -10.54
C ILE A 137 16.58 10.79 -11.60
N THR A 138 15.47 10.10 -11.37
CA THR A 138 14.35 10.07 -12.32
C THR A 138 13.80 11.49 -12.54
N TYR A 139 13.60 12.25 -11.47
CA TYR A 139 13.10 13.63 -11.57
C TYR A 139 14.06 14.54 -12.36
N LYS A 140 15.37 14.44 -12.13
CA LYS A 140 16.35 15.22 -12.87
C LYS A 140 16.27 14.93 -14.38
N LEU A 141 16.22 13.68 -14.79
CA LEU A 141 16.08 13.28 -16.20
C LEU A 141 14.78 13.83 -16.81
N ILE A 142 13.67 13.78 -16.10
CA ILE A 142 12.38 14.32 -16.53
C ILE A 142 12.42 15.85 -16.62
N LYS A 143 13.04 16.53 -15.66
CA LYS A 143 13.20 18.00 -15.69
C LYS A 143 14.07 18.44 -16.88
N ASP A 144 15.12 17.69 -17.21
CA ASP A 144 15.95 17.94 -18.38
C ASP A 144 15.18 17.71 -19.70
N LEU A 145 14.27 16.72 -19.73
CA LEU A 145 13.36 16.52 -20.86
C LEU A 145 12.38 17.71 -21.00
N LEU A 146 11.78 18.18 -19.92
CA LEU A 146 10.86 19.33 -19.94
C LEU A 146 11.58 20.61 -20.42
N LYS A 147 12.82 20.87 -19.95
CA LYS A 147 13.62 22.03 -20.39
C LYS A 147 13.96 22.03 -21.87
N ARG A 148 14.01 20.88 -22.52
CA ARG A 148 14.19 20.80 -23.97
C ARG A 148 12.93 21.09 -24.78
N LYS A 149 11.76 21.00 -24.13
CA LYS A 149 10.44 21.15 -24.77
C LYS A 149 9.78 22.49 -24.50
N TYR A 150 10.03 23.09 -23.34
CA TYR A 150 9.27 24.19 -22.79
C TYR A 150 10.17 25.27 -22.19
N SER A 151 9.69 26.51 -22.18
CA SER A 151 10.30 27.61 -21.43
C SER A 151 10.14 27.43 -19.91
N ASP A 152 10.95 28.16 -19.12
CA ASP A 152 10.89 28.07 -17.66
C ASP A 152 9.51 28.43 -17.10
N GLU A 153 8.78 29.38 -17.72
CA GLU A 153 7.42 29.72 -17.30
C GLU A 153 6.39 28.63 -17.62
N GLU A 154 6.57 27.93 -18.75
CA GLU A 154 5.70 26.81 -19.10
C GLU A 154 5.95 25.60 -18.22
N ILE A 155 7.20 25.30 -17.89
CA ILE A 155 7.62 24.19 -17.01
C ILE A 155 6.88 24.26 -15.65
N LYS A 156 6.64 25.44 -15.11
CA LYS A 156 5.90 25.63 -13.85
C LYS A 156 4.51 25.00 -13.88
N LYS A 157 3.88 24.92 -15.05
CA LYS A 157 2.55 24.31 -15.23
C LYS A 157 2.63 22.77 -15.30
N HIS A 158 3.78 22.23 -15.59
CA HIS A 158 4.02 20.78 -15.73
C HIS A 158 4.47 20.10 -14.47
N ILE A 159 4.97 20.85 -13.47
CA ILE A 159 5.58 20.29 -12.25
C ILE A 159 4.72 20.55 -11.03
N ILE A 160 4.42 19.47 -10.32
CA ILE A 160 3.82 19.49 -8.99
C ILE A 160 4.77 18.76 -8.05
N ILE A 161 4.99 19.30 -6.86
CA ILE A 161 5.89 18.71 -5.86
C ILE A 161 5.10 18.39 -4.59
N THR A 162 5.13 17.14 -4.16
CA THR A 162 4.54 16.68 -2.90
C THR A 162 5.67 16.29 -1.96
N THR A 163 5.92 17.12 -0.93
CA THR A 163 7.12 17.02 -0.10
C THR A 163 6.88 17.52 1.34
N ASP A 164 7.94 17.60 2.15
CA ASP A 164 7.91 18.23 3.49
C ASP A 164 7.44 19.68 3.41
N LYS A 165 6.85 20.17 4.50
CA LYS A 165 6.34 21.55 4.60
C LYS A 165 7.44 22.61 4.60
N GLU A 166 8.56 22.34 5.26
CA GLU A 166 9.51 23.38 5.68
C GLU A 166 10.93 23.15 5.18
N LYS A 167 11.32 21.93 4.86
CA LYS A 167 12.72 21.58 4.63
C LYS A 167 12.93 20.55 3.52
N GLY A 168 14.18 20.49 3.08
CA GLY A 168 14.64 19.57 2.04
C GLY A 168 14.74 20.22 0.65
N PRO A 169 15.52 19.60 -0.25
CA PRO A 169 15.82 20.18 -1.56
C PRO A 169 14.56 20.38 -2.43
N LEU A 170 13.57 19.50 -2.34
CA LEU A 170 12.32 19.69 -3.09
C LEU A 170 11.49 20.85 -2.55
N ARG A 171 11.51 21.14 -1.25
CA ARG A 171 10.84 22.32 -0.68
C ARG A 171 11.53 23.60 -1.15
N GLN A 172 12.85 23.65 -1.10
CA GLN A 172 13.62 24.76 -1.64
C GLN A 172 13.29 25.01 -3.12
N GLU A 173 13.22 23.94 -3.92
CA GLU A 173 12.89 24.04 -5.34
C GLU A 173 11.47 24.57 -5.59
N VAL A 174 10.49 24.23 -4.73
CA VAL A 174 9.14 24.80 -4.77
C VAL A 174 9.17 26.32 -4.57
N GLU A 175 9.95 26.79 -3.59
CA GLU A 175 10.03 28.21 -3.24
C GLU A 175 10.74 29.01 -4.33
N GLU A 176 11.88 28.51 -4.82
CA GLU A 176 12.67 29.18 -5.88
C GLU A 176 11.91 29.28 -7.21
N ASN A 177 11.12 28.27 -7.58
CA ASN A 177 10.47 28.23 -8.89
C ASN A 177 8.95 28.48 -8.82
N SER A 178 8.39 28.67 -7.63
CA SER A 178 6.93 28.84 -7.44
C SER A 178 6.10 27.69 -8.00
N TYR A 179 6.59 26.44 -7.85
CA TYR A 179 5.85 25.26 -8.30
C TYR A 179 4.61 25.01 -7.43
N LYS A 180 3.55 24.49 -8.06
CA LYS A 180 2.41 23.95 -7.30
C LYS A 180 2.91 22.85 -6.37
N SER A 181 2.51 22.89 -5.11
CA SER A 181 2.97 21.88 -4.16
C SER A 181 1.91 21.43 -3.18
N PHE A 182 2.10 20.22 -2.67
CA PHE A 182 1.36 19.64 -1.56
C PHE A 182 2.30 19.20 -0.43
N VAL A 183 1.76 19.15 0.78
CA VAL A 183 2.54 18.82 1.98
C VAL A 183 2.29 17.36 2.38
N ILE A 184 3.37 16.64 2.66
CA ILE A 184 3.33 15.37 3.38
C ILE A 184 3.47 15.70 4.87
N PRO A 185 2.45 15.44 5.71
CA PRO A 185 2.51 15.78 7.13
C PRO A 185 3.66 15.08 7.86
N ASN A 186 4.26 15.79 8.83
CA ASN A 186 5.40 15.26 9.58
C ASN A 186 5.02 14.15 10.56
N ASP A 187 3.76 14.13 11.00
CA ASP A 187 3.17 13.14 11.89
C ASP A 187 2.63 11.90 11.16
N ILE A 188 3.02 11.70 9.87
CA ILE A 188 2.63 10.54 9.06
C ILE A 188 3.88 9.91 8.44
N GLY A 189 4.11 8.63 8.72
CA GLY A 189 5.15 7.82 8.08
C GLY A 189 4.78 7.41 6.66
N GLY A 190 5.79 7.10 5.81
CA GLY A 190 5.57 6.79 4.39
C GLY A 190 4.56 5.67 4.15
N ARG A 191 4.68 4.53 4.83
CA ARG A 191 3.76 3.37 4.69
C ARG A 191 2.36 3.60 5.26
N TYR A 192 2.16 4.68 6.04
CA TYR A 192 0.87 5.12 6.59
C TYR A 192 0.26 6.31 5.82
N SER A 193 0.90 6.76 4.72
CA SER A 193 0.55 8.02 4.06
C SER A 193 -0.61 7.93 3.04
N PHE A 194 -1.33 6.81 2.95
CA PHE A 194 -2.40 6.60 1.96
C PHE A 194 -3.39 7.78 1.90
N ILE A 195 -3.76 8.33 3.07
CA ILE A 195 -4.73 9.42 3.19
C ILE A 195 -4.08 10.82 3.05
N THR A 196 -2.94 10.95 2.41
CA THR A 196 -2.27 12.24 2.17
C THR A 196 -2.31 12.64 0.71
N PRO A 197 -1.98 13.89 0.35
CA PRO A 197 -1.91 14.33 -1.04
C PRO A 197 -0.99 13.48 -1.92
N ALA A 198 0.01 12.81 -1.33
CA ALA A 198 0.90 11.90 -2.06
C ALA A 198 0.13 10.81 -2.84
N HIS A 199 -0.98 10.33 -2.28
CA HIS A 199 -1.80 9.29 -2.91
C HIS A 199 -3.14 9.83 -3.40
N LEU A 200 -3.73 10.79 -2.69
CA LEU A 200 -5.04 11.31 -3.07
C LEU A 200 -5.01 12.11 -4.39
N LEU A 201 -3.92 12.84 -4.68
CA LEU A 201 -3.84 13.58 -5.95
C LEU A 201 -3.85 12.65 -7.18
N PRO A 202 -3.00 11.63 -7.31
CA PRO A 202 -3.10 10.70 -8.43
C PRO A 202 -4.43 9.95 -8.46
N LEU A 203 -5.02 9.62 -7.32
CA LEU A 203 -6.32 8.94 -7.26
C LEU A 203 -7.48 9.85 -7.69
N ALA A 204 -7.46 11.15 -7.34
CA ALA A 204 -8.49 12.12 -7.72
C ALA A 204 -8.67 12.28 -9.23
N ILE A 205 -7.66 11.90 -10.03
CA ILE A 205 -7.73 11.92 -11.50
C ILE A 205 -8.82 10.96 -12.02
N ASN A 206 -8.93 9.78 -11.43
CA ASN A 206 -9.78 8.71 -11.95
C ASN A 206 -10.89 8.26 -10.99
N TYR A 207 -10.86 8.71 -9.74
CA TYR A 207 -11.77 8.25 -8.68
C TYR A 207 -12.36 9.42 -7.92
N ASN A 208 -13.52 9.20 -7.32
CA ASN A 208 -14.10 10.11 -6.34
C ASN A 208 -13.36 9.98 -5.00
N ILE A 209 -12.47 10.94 -4.68
CA ILE A 209 -11.69 10.85 -3.44
C ILE A 209 -12.53 11.04 -2.18
N ASN A 210 -13.74 11.64 -2.27
CA ASN A 210 -14.63 11.71 -1.11
C ASN A 210 -15.11 10.31 -0.69
N GLU A 211 -15.44 9.44 -1.66
CA GLU A 211 -15.76 8.04 -1.38
C GLU A 211 -14.56 7.29 -0.75
N ILE A 212 -13.35 7.54 -1.25
CA ILE A 212 -12.10 6.97 -0.70
C ILE A 212 -11.90 7.44 0.74
N ILE A 213 -12.02 8.74 1.00
CA ILE A 213 -11.82 9.36 2.32
C ILE A 213 -12.87 8.85 3.32
N ASP A 214 -14.13 8.80 2.91
CA ASP A 214 -15.22 8.33 3.79
C ASP A 214 -15.06 6.85 4.11
N GLY A 215 -14.72 6.01 3.12
CA GLY A 215 -14.40 4.62 3.31
C GLY A 215 -13.20 4.43 4.24
N TYR A 216 -12.14 5.20 4.04
CA TYR A 216 -10.95 5.15 4.88
C TYR A 216 -11.27 5.40 6.35
N TYR A 217 -11.95 6.50 6.67
CA TYR A 217 -12.29 6.80 8.07
C TYR A 217 -13.40 5.91 8.64
N HIS A 218 -14.22 5.28 7.79
CA HIS A 218 -15.10 4.19 8.23
C HIS A 218 -14.32 3.01 8.81
N GLY A 219 -13.14 2.72 8.26
CA GLY A 219 -12.23 1.68 8.75
C GLY A 219 -11.85 1.81 10.23
N LYS A 220 -11.98 3.00 10.84
CA LYS A 220 -11.80 3.21 12.29
C LYS A 220 -12.71 2.30 13.14
N ARG A 221 -13.89 1.95 12.62
CA ARG A 221 -14.85 1.04 13.30
C ARG A 221 -14.34 -0.40 13.38
N LEU A 222 -13.29 -0.73 12.61
CA LEU A 222 -12.69 -2.07 12.58
C LEU A 222 -11.57 -2.24 13.61
N ILE A 223 -11.44 -1.33 14.57
CA ILE A 223 -10.35 -1.33 15.55
C ILE A 223 -10.28 -2.64 16.35
N ASP A 224 -11.43 -3.22 16.69
CA ASP A 224 -11.51 -4.49 17.44
C ASP A 224 -11.02 -5.67 16.59
N ASN A 225 -11.40 -5.69 15.31
CA ASN A 225 -10.92 -6.68 14.36
C ASN A 225 -9.41 -6.52 14.09
N ALA A 226 -8.93 -5.27 13.98
CA ALA A 226 -7.52 -4.97 13.76
C ALA A 226 -6.65 -5.42 14.95
N TYR A 227 -7.14 -5.21 16.17
CA TYR A 227 -6.45 -5.68 17.36
C TYR A 227 -6.44 -7.21 17.45
N ASN A 228 -7.61 -7.86 17.23
CA ASN A 228 -7.70 -9.32 17.22
C ASN A 228 -6.77 -9.95 16.16
N TYR A 229 -6.75 -9.39 14.95
CA TYR A 229 -5.83 -9.84 13.90
C TYR A 229 -4.36 -9.74 14.34
N ALA A 230 -3.96 -8.64 14.97
CA ALA A 230 -2.62 -8.48 15.50
C ALA A 230 -2.29 -9.51 16.61
N VAL A 231 -3.24 -9.82 17.48
CA VAL A 231 -3.09 -10.86 18.52
C VAL A 231 -2.93 -12.25 17.90
N VAL A 232 -3.77 -12.60 16.94
CA VAL A 232 -3.69 -13.90 16.23
C VAL A 232 -2.33 -14.04 15.55
N ARG A 233 -1.88 -13.04 14.80
CA ARG A 233 -0.55 -13.02 14.15
C ARG A 233 0.59 -13.22 15.15
N LYS A 234 0.54 -12.51 16.30
CA LYS A 234 1.55 -12.65 17.36
C LYS A 234 1.60 -14.07 17.93
N LEU A 235 0.45 -14.69 18.16
CA LEU A 235 0.38 -16.06 18.68
C LEU A 235 0.85 -17.11 17.65
N LEU A 236 0.54 -16.91 16.38
CA LEU A 236 1.04 -17.76 15.31
C LEU A 236 2.56 -17.67 15.21
N PHE A 237 3.13 -16.46 15.31
CA PHE A 237 4.58 -16.28 15.38
C PHE A 237 5.18 -17.00 16.59
N ASP A 238 4.57 -16.89 17.77
CA ASP A 238 5.02 -17.57 18.99
C ASP A 238 4.92 -19.10 18.87
N SER A 239 4.13 -19.61 17.93
CA SER A 239 4.04 -21.04 17.58
C SER A 239 4.88 -21.43 16.35
N THR A 240 5.92 -20.64 16.05
CA THR A 240 6.88 -20.86 14.94
C THR A 240 6.33 -20.61 13.52
N ARG A 241 5.19 -19.94 13.36
CA ARG A 241 4.68 -19.47 12.07
C ARG A 241 5.25 -18.08 11.78
N GLU A 242 6.45 -18.05 11.20
CA GLU A 242 7.26 -16.82 11.01
C GLU A 242 7.02 -16.12 9.67
N VAL A 243 6.23 -16.74 8.78
CA VAL A 243 5.93 -16.24 7.44
C VAL A 243 4.42 -16.08 7.28
N GLU A 244 3.96 -14.86 6.98
CA GLU A 244 2.59 -14.60 6.58
C GLU A 244 2.49 -14.51 5.07
N ASN A 245 1.66 -15.37 4.48
CA ASN A 245 1.40 -15.38 3.06
C ASN A 245 0.04 -14.74 2.77
N PHE A 246 0.03 -13.55 2.17
CA PHE A 246 -1.20 -12.87 1.75
C PHE A 246 -1.70 -13.48 0.44
N CYS A 247 -2.83 -14.18 0.50
CA CYS A 247 -3.42 -14.89 -0.63
C CYS A 247 -4.57 -14.08 -1.23
N VAL A 248 -4.53 -13.86 -2.54
CA VAL A 248 -5.57 -13.16 -3.31
C VAL A 248 -5.91 -13.96 -4.56
N SER A 249 -7.18 -14.02 -4.94
CA SER A 249 -7.61 -14.68 -6.17
C SER A 249 -7.74 -13.72 -7.36
N GLU A 250 -7.87 -12.43 -7.09
CA GLU A 250 -7.94 -11.40 -8.11
C GLU A 250 -6.54 -10.88 -8.45
N GLN A 251 -6.08 -11.07 -9.68
CA GLN A 251 -4.73 -10.68 -10.11
C GLN A 251 -4.44 -9.19 -9.89
N ASN A 252 -5.46 -8.34 -9.97
CA ASN A 252 -5.34 -6.90 -9.74
C ASN A 252 -4.93 -6.54 -8.31
N PHE A 253 -5.10 -7.46 -7.35
CA PHE A 253 -4.66 -7.27 -5.97
C PHE A 253 -3.17 -7.54 -5.74
N SER A 254 -2.41 -7.99 -6.73
CA SER A 254 -0.98 -8.29 -6.57
C SER A 254 -0.17 -7.12 -6.00
N TYR A 255 -0.44 -5.88 -6.43
CA TYR A 255 0.22 -4.70 -5.88
C TYR A 255 -0.32 -4.26 -4.51
N PHE A 256 -1.54 -4.65 -4.17
CA PHE A 256 -2.06 -4.46 -2.82
C PHE A 256 -1.29 -5.32 -1.81
N THR A 257 -0.94 -6.54 -2.20
CA THR A 257 -0.08 -7.39 -1.37
C THR A 257 1.36 -6.86 -1.27
N GLU A 258 1.91 -6.19 -2.31
CA GLU A 258 3.18 -5.48 -2.20
C GLU A 258 3.13 -4.32 -1.20
N TRP A 259 2.02 -3.58 -1.16
CA TRP A 259 1.81 -2.55 -0.14
C TRP A 259 1.73 -3.16 1.27
N LEU A 260 1.07 -4.31 1.45
CA LEU A 260 1.03 -5.05 2.72
C LEU A 260 2.44 -5.49 3.15
N LYS A 261 3.27 -5.97 2.22
CA LYS A 261 4.67 -6.33 2.52
C LYS A 261 5.46 -5.14 3.07
N GLN A 262 5.32 -3.96 2.46
CA GLN A 262 5.95 -2.76 3.01
C GLN A 262 5.37 -2.40 4.37
N LEU A 263 4.04 -2.41 4.50
CA LEU A 263 3.35 -2.01 5.73
C LEU A 263 3.81 -2.85 6.91
N PHE A 264 3.74 -4.18 6.81
CA PHE A 264 4.11 -5.08 7.90
C PHE A 264 5.62 -5.23 8.05
N GLY A 265 6.34 -5.42 6.95
CA GLY A 265 7.79 -5.63 6.99
C GLY A 265 8.56 -4.48 7.65
N GLU A 266 8.25 -3.22 7.28
CA GLU A 266 8.87 -2.06 7.92
C GLU A 266 8.33 -1.76 9.33
N THR A 267 7.12 -2.22 9.66
CA THR A 267 6.53 -1.98 10.97
C THR A 267 7.05 -2.95 12.03
N GLU A 268 7.17 -4.22 11.69
CA GLU A 268 7.50 -5.30 12.62
C GLU A 268 8.94 -5.77 12.54
N GLY A 269 9.53 -5.83 11.35
CA GLY A 269 10.86 -6.41 11.09
C GLY A 269 12.00 -5.63 11.72
N LYS A 270 12.10 -5.62 13.04
CA LYS A 270 13.06 -4.86 13.84
C LYS A 270 13.55 -5.67 15.02
N GLN A 271 14.76 -5.36 15.51
CA GLN A 271 15.31 -5.98 16.74
C GLN A 271 15.28 -7.53 16.69
N ARG A 272 15.40 -8.12 15.49
CA ARG A 272 15.37 -9.57 15.22
C ARG A 272 14.03 -10.24 15.55
N VAL A 273 12.93 -9.50 15.52
CA VAL A 273 11.55 -10.03 15.60
C VAL A 273 10.74 -9.56 14.40
N GLY A 274 9.57 -10.14 14.21
CA GLY A 274 8.61 -9.79 13.16
C GLY A 274 8.35 -10.97 12.23
N ILE A 275 7.17 -10.93 11.61
CA ILE A 275 6.71 -11.91 10.63
C ILE A 275 7.16 -11.46 9.24
N LEU A 276 7.74 -12.37 8.46
CA LEU A 276 8.09 -12.08 7.06
C LEU A 276 6.83 -12.06 6.19
N PRO A 277 6.43 -10.92 5.63
CA PRO A 277 5.26 -10.86 4.77
C PRO A 277 5.62 -11.33 3.35
N THR A 278 4.86 -12.30 2.84
CA THR A 278 4.93 -12.80 1.46
C THR A 278 3.55 -12.72 0.80
N SER A 279 3.41 -13.13 -0.45
CA SER A 279 2.11 -13.14 -1.13
C SER A 279 2.01 -14.18 -2.23
N CYS A 280 0.77 -14.64 -2.46
CA CYS A 280 0.38 -15.48 -3.58
C CYS A 280 -0.84 -14.92 -4.30
N VAL A 281 -0.84 -15.08 -5.62
CA VAL A 281 -2.04 -14.88 -6.45
C VAL A 281 -2.55 -16.26 -6.89
N HIS A 282 -3.63 -16.69 -6.29
CA HIS A 282 -4.27 -17.96 -6.65
C HIS A 282 -5.11 -17.78 -7.94
N THR A 283 -5.27 -18.76 -8.78
CA THR A 283 -4.70 -20.14 -8.68
C THR A 283 -3.27 -20.26 -9.21
N ARG A 284 -2.73 -19.19 -9.82
CA ARG A 284 -1.41 -19.18 -10.46
C ARG A 284 -0.31 -19.76 -9.55
N ASP A 285 -0.22 -19.25 -8.33
CA ASP A 285 0.91 -19.56 -7.44
C ASP A 285 0.73 -20.88 -6.67
N LEU A 286 -0.44 -21.52 -6.78
CA LEU A 286 -0.61 -22.92 -6.39
C LEU A 286 0.27 -23.87 -7.23
N HIS A 287 0.55 -23.48 -8.49
CA HIS A 287 1.43 -24.23 -9.40
C HIS A 287 2.94 -23.96 -9.16
N SER A 288 3.28 -23.13 -8.19
CA SER A 288 4.68 -22.82 -7.81
C SER A 288 4.94 -23.09 -6.32
N LEU A 289 4.14 -22.53 -5.43
CA LEU A 289 4.34 -22.60 -3.98
C LEU A 289 3.40 -23.59 -3.28
N GLY A 290 2.35 -24.07 -3.94
CA GLY A 290 1.34 -24.93 -3.33
C GLY A 290 1.92 -26.21 -2.70
N GLN A 291 2.91 -26.86 -3.33
CA GLN A 291 3.58 -28.03 -2.75
C GLN A 291 4.29 -27.68 -1.43
N PHE A 292 5.03 -26.56 -1.38
CA PHE A 292 5.74 -26.16 -0.17
C PHE A 292 4.78 -25.80 0.96
N ILE A 293 3.74 -25.05 0.66
CA ILE A 293 2.74 -24.63 1.66
C ILE A 293 2.05 -25.86 2.22
N GLN A 294 1.56 -26.77 1.33
CA GLN A 294 0.83 -27.97 1.74
C GLN A 294 1.67 -28.97 2.54
N ASP A 295 2.92 -29.20 2.18
CA ASP A 295 3.71 -30.34 2.65
C ASP A 295 5.18 -30.00 3.06
N GLY A 296 5.59 -28.74 2.93
CA GLY A 296 6.91 -28.26 3.36
C GLY A 296 6.97 -27.90 4.86
N ASN A 297 8.01 -27.17 5.25
CA ASN A 297 8.18 -26.67 6.62
C ASN A 297 7.00 -25.82 7.07
N LYS A 298 6.46 -26.12 8.25
CA LYS A 298 5.28 -25.46 8.81
C LYS A 298 5.61 -24.12 9.48
N ILE A 299 6.25 -23.23 8.72
CA ILE A 299 6.61 -21.87 9.14
C ILE A 299 5.64 -20.81 8.60
N VAL A 300 4.70 -21.20 7.73
CA VAL A 300 3.76 -20.32 7.04
C VAL A 300 2.40 -20.37 7.73
N PHE A 301 1.74 -19.22 7.79
CA PHE A 301 0.29 -19.09 7.89
C PHE A 301 -0.22 -18.20 6.76
N GLU A 302 -1.49 -18.31 6.43
CA GLU A 302 -2.05 -17.60 5.30
C GLU A 302 -3.16 -16.63 5.72
N THR A 303 -3.18 -15.46 5.08
CA THR A 303 -4.26 -14.47 5.18
C THR A 303 -4.90 -14.33 3.81
N TYR A 304 -6.09 -14.87 3.66
CA TYR A 304 -6.89 -14.79 2.43
C TYR A 304 -7.65 -13.47 2.39
N ILE A 305 -7.51 -12.75 1.28
CA ILE A 305 -8.26 -11.51 1.00
C ILE A 305 -9.16 -11.80 -0.20
N LYS A 306 -10.43 -12.05 0.07
CA LYS A 306 -11.42 -12.48 -0.94
C LYS A 306 -12.41 -11.38 -1.26
N VAL A 307 -12.90 -11.36 -2.49
CA VAL A 307 -14.05 -10.55 -2.93
C VAL A 307 -15.24 -11.48 -3.12
N LYS A 308 -16.34 -11.22 -2.41
CA LYS A 308 -17.51 -12.11 -2.47
C LYS A 308 -18.34 -11.90 -3.72
N ARG A 309 -18.51 -10.67 -4.16
CA ARG A 309 -19.30 -10.30 -5.34
C ARG A 309 -18.55 -9.35 -6.25
N VAL A 310 -18.61 -9.63 -7.54
CA VAL A 310 -18.16 -8.76 -8.63
C VAL A 310 -19.32 -8.54 -9.59
N ASN A 311 -19.22 -7.53 -10.44
CA ASN A 311 -20.26 -7.20 -11.41
C ASN A 311 -20.15 -8.04 -12.68
N GLU A 312 -18.98 -8.60 -12.95
CA GLU A 312 -18.69 -9.38 -14.14
C GLU A 312 -19.32 -10.78 -14.03
N TYR A 313 -19.97 -11.22 -15.11
CA TYR A 313 -20.60 -12.53 -15.18
C TYR A 313 -20.09 -13.31 -16.39
N ILE A 314 -19.41 -14.40 -16.13
CA ILE A 314 -19.03 -15.40 -17.13
C ILE A 314 -19.44 -16.76 -16.59
N GLU A 315 -20.17 -17.52 -17.40
CA GLU A 315 -20.64 -18.86 -17.05
C GLU A 315 -19.73 -19.95 -17.61
N TYR A 316 -19.47 -20.95 -16.81
CA TYR A 316 -18.81 -22.18 -17.20
C TYR A 316 -19.51 -23.39 -16.55
N ASN A 317 -20.03 -24.32 -17.36
CA ASN A 317 -20.76 -25.52 -16.91
C ASN A 317 -21.89 -25.22 -15.90
N GLY A 318 -22.69 -24.18 -16.18
CA GLY A 318 -23.84 -23.79 -15.35
C GLY A 318 -23.46 -23.05 -14.05
N ARG A 319 -22.20 -22.61 -13.88
CA ARG A 319 -21.73 -21.84 -12.72
C ARG A 319 -21.07 -20.54 -13.14
N ASN A 320 -21.25 -19.51 -12.37
CA ASN A 320 -20.51 -18.27 -12.52
C ASN A 320 -19.03 -18.52 -12.21
N LEU A 321 -18.10 -18.03 -13.06
CA LEU A 321 -16.65 -18.21 -12.86
C LEU A 321 -16.15 -17.60 -11.58
N HIS A 322 -16.70 -16.45 -11.14
CA HIS A 322 -16.31 -15.82 -9.89
C HIS A 322 -16.72 -16.68 -8.68
N GLU A 323 -17.92 -17.26 -8.72
CA GLU A 323 -18.35 -18.21 -7.68
C GLU A 323 -17.47 -19.47 -7.66
N LEU A 324 -17.11 -19.97 -8.84
CA LEU A 324 -16.17 -21.09 -8.96
C LEU A 324 -14.80 -20.74 -8.38
N ASN A 325 -14.28 -19.54 -8.67
CA ASN A 325 -13.03 -19.06 -8.10
C ASN A 325 -13.07 -19.02 -6.57
N ASN A 326 -14.13 -18.46 -5.98
CA ASN A 326 -14.33 -18.45 -4.53
C ASN A 326 -14.41 -19.87 -3.93
N LEU A 327 -15.09 -20.82 -4.62
CA LEU A 327 -15.14 -22.23 -4.19
C LEU A 327 -13.74 -22.90 -4.22
N VAL A 328 -12.91 -22.55 -5.20
CA VAL A 328 -11.52 -23.01 -5.28
C VAL A 328 -10.72 -22.48 -4.10
N GLU A 329 -10.79 -21.16 -3.82
CA GLU A 329 -10.14 -20.55 -2.66
C GLU A 329 -10.54 -21.23 -1.34
N ASP A 330 -11.83 -21.41 -1.10
CA ASP A 330 -12.33 -22.09 0.10
C ASP A 330 -11.86 -23.55 0.19
N SER A 331 -11.66 -24.20 -0.95
CA SER A 331 -11.18 -25.60 -0.99
C SER A 331 -9.67 -25.67 -0.72
N VAL A 332 -8.89 -24.72 -1.26
CA VAL A 332 -7.47 -24.60 -0.99
C VAL A 332 -7.24 -24.30 0.49
N MET A 333 -7.95 -23.31 1.04
CA MET A 333 -7.86 -22.95 2.44
C MET A 333 -8.16 -24.16 3.37
N ARG A 334 -9.21 -24.94 3.06
CA ARG A 334 -9.50 -26.20 3.79
C ARG A 334 -8.40 -27.25 3.66
N ALA A 335 -7.78 -27.36 2.47
CA ALA A 335 -6.70 -28.31 2.23
C ALA A 335 -5.43 -27.91 3.00
N HIS A 336 -5.05 -26.64 2.95
CA HIS A 336 -3.91 -26.10 3.67
C HIS A 336 -4.09 -26.22 5.18
N PHE A 337 -5.29 -25.90 5.70
CA PHE A 337 -5.61 -26.12 7.13
C PHE A 337 -5.45 -27.59 7.55
N LYS A 338 -5.93 -28.56 6.75
CA LYS A 338 -5.74 -29.98 7.01
C LYS A 338 -4.25 -30.39 6.92
N GLY A 339 -3.45 -29.64 6.20
CA GLY A 339 -2.01 -29.77 6.10
C GLY A 339 -1.23 -28.99 7.16
N ASP A 340 -1.84 -28.63 8.28
CA ASP A 340 -1.22 -27.92 9.40
C ASP A 340 -0.76 -26.49 9.04
N VAL A 341 -1.52 -25.78 8.17
CA VAL A 341 -1.31 -24.36 7.83
C VAL A 341 -2.48 -23.55 8.36
N PRO A 342 -2.25 -22.66 9.35
CA PRO A 342 -3.30 -21.74 9.83
C PRO A 342 -3.74 -20.78 8.73
N CYS A 343 -5.06 -20.56 8.59
CA CYS A 343 -5.62 -19.69 7.57
C CYS A 343 -6.58 -18.68 8.18
N ILE A 344 -6.36 -17.40 7.90
CA ILE A 344 -7.21 -16.27 8.27
C ILE A 344 -8.03 -15.87 7.05
N ASP A 345 -9.34 -15.63 7.21
CA ASP A 345 -10.22 -15.21 6.12
C ASP A 345 -10.68 -13.76 6.30
N ILE A 346 -10.39 -12.92 5.31
CA ILE A 346 -10.88 -11.54 5.18
C ILE A 346 -11.68 -11.45 3.88
N THR A 347 -13.00 -11.34 3.99
CA THR A 347 -13.89 -11.30 2.83
C THR A 347 -14.51 -9.91 2.67
N ILE A 348 -14.25 -9.27 1.53
CA ILE A 348 -14.85 -8.02 1.08
C ILE A 348 -16.17 -8.36 0.39
N GLU A 349 -17.30 -7.83 0.86
CA GLU A 349 -18.62 -8.14 0.30
C GLU A 349 -18.77 -7.68 -1.15
N GLU A 350 -18.27 -6.47 -1.46
CA GLU A 350 -18.28 -5.85 -2.80
C GLU A 350 -17.00 -5.06 -3.03
N LEU A 351 -16.48 -5.14 -4.24
CA LEU A 351 -15.28 -4.41 -4.65
C LEU A 351 -15.65 -2.95 -4.98
N THR A 352 -15.50 -2.06 -3.98
CA THR A 352 -15.74 -0.62 -4.12
C THR A 352 -14.55 0.17 -3.57
N PRO A 353 -14.31 1.42 -4.04
CA PRO A 353 -13.32 2.33 -3.46
C PRO A 353 -13.49 2.51 -1.95
N TYR A 354 -14.73 2.60 -1.49
CA TYR A 354 -15.06 2.69 -0.07
C TYR A 354 -14.58 1.48 0.75
N ASN A 355 -14.88 0.26 0.30
CA ASN A 355 -14.52 -0.95 1.03
C ASN A 355 -13.00 -1.19 1.05
N ILE A 356 -12.31 -0.94 -0.08
CA ILE A 356 -10.85 -1.05 -0.15
C ILE A 356 -10.18 -0.01 0.76
N SER A 357 -10.68 1.21 0.80
CA SER A 357 -10.14 2.25 1.69
C SER A 357 -10.35 1.89 3.17
N SER A 358 -11.50 1.30 3.52
CA SER A 358 -11.74 0.78 4.88
C SER A 358 -10.78 -0.35 5.24
N LEU A 359 -10.47 -1.23 4.28
CA LEU A 359 -9.50 -2.32 4.46
C LEU A 359 -8.07 -1.78 4.64
N ILE A 360 -7.70 -0.72 3.93
CA ILE A 360 -6.41 -0.05 4.09
C ILE A 360 -6.27 0.47 5.53
N TYR A 361 -7.27 1.14 6.05
CA TYR A 361 -7.25 1.63 7.44
C TYR A 361 -7.15 0.49 8.45
N PHE A 362 -7.91 -0.60 8.24
CA PHE A 362 -7.84 -1.82 9.04
C PHE A 362 -6.40 -2.36 9.10
N PHE A 363 -5.73 -2.53 7.96
CA PHE A 363 -4.37 -3.06 7.94
C PHE A 363 -3.36 -2.10 8.57
N GLN A 364 -3.52 -0.78 8.42
CA GLN A 364 -2.68 0.20 9.10
C GLN A 364 -2.81 0.12 10.62
N LEU A 365 -4.03 -0.01 11.16
CA LEU A 365 -4.24 -0.27 12.58
C LEU A 365 -3.61 -1.59 13.01
N SER A 366 -3.86 -2.65 12.25
CA SER A 366 -3.35 -3.99 12.54
C SER A 366 -1.83 -4.02 12.62
N ALA A 367 -1.15 -3.37 11.67
CA ALA A 367 0.29 -3.29 11.66
C ALA A 367 0.83 -2.50 12.86
N ALA A 368 0.21 -1.36 13.21
CA ALA A 368 0.61 -0.58 14.38
C ALA A 368 0.45 -1.38 15.68
N PHE A 369 -0.70 -2.05 15.87
CA PHE A 369 -0.94 -2.88 17.04
C PHE A 369 0.00 -4.09 17.11
N SER A 370 0.25 -4.72 15.97
CA SER A 370 1.21 -5.84 15.87
C SER A 370 2.61 -5.39 16.28
N GLY A 371 3.09 -4.25 15.79
CA GLY A 371 4.38 -3.70 16.22
C GLY A 371 4.47 -3.50 17.74
N TYR A 372 3.42 -2.97 18.36
CA TYR A 372 3.37 -2.85 19.83
C TYR A 372 3.35 -4.20 20.55
N LEU A 373 2.64 -5.21 20.02
CA LEU A 373 2.62 -6.56 20.58
C LEU A 373 3.96 -7.28 20.42
N PHE A 374 4.73 -6.97 19.39
CA PHE A 374 6.13 -7.42 19.22
C PHE A 374 7.13 -6.63 20.09
N GLY A 375 6.67 -5.56 20.76
CA GLY A 375 7.54 -4.73 21.60
C GLY A 375 8.44 -3.76 20.83
N VAL A 376 8.13 -3.48 19.57
CA VAL A 376 8.92 -2.56 18.72
C VAL A 376 8.17 -1.24 18.47
N GLU A 377 8.91 -0.18 18.09
CA GLU A 377 8.30 1.09 17.66
C GLU A 377 7.71 0.94 16.26
N PRO A 378 6.36 1.06 16.06
CA PRO A 378 5.75 0.75 14.78
C PRO A 378 6.10 1.74 13.65
N PHE A 379 6.44 2.98 13.97
CA PHE A 379 6.47 4.07 12.98
C PHE A 379 7.86 4.44 12.47
N ASN A 380 8.93 3.92 13.07
CA ASN A 380 10.29 4.10 12.57
C ASN A 380 10.76 2.93 11.70
N GLN A 381 11.93 3.03 11.07
CA GLN A 381 12.57 1.98 10.28
C GLN A 381 14.10 2.11 10.32
N PRO A 382 14.75 1.86 11.48
CA PRO A 382 16.19 2.11 11.64
C PRO A 382 17.06 1.21 10.76
N GLY A 383 16.60 0.01 10.40
CA GLY A 383 17.36 -0.93 9.59
C GLY A 383 17.70 -0.43 8.19
N VAL A 384 16.82 0.40 7.59
CA VAL A 384 17.06 0.90 6.23
C VAL A 384 18.17 1.97 6.18
N GLU A 385 18.48 2.63 7.28
CA GLU A 385 19.53 3.64 7.32
C GLU A 385 20.93 3.03 7.16
N ILE A 386 21.10 1.76 7.54
CA ILE A 386 22.38 1.04 7.43
C ILE A 386 22.78 0.95 5.96
N TYR A 387 21.95 0.35 5.10
CA TYR A 387 22.29 0.20 3.69
C TYR A 387 22.26 1.53 2.92
N LYS A 388 21.45 2.50 3.34
CA LYS A 388 21.48 3.84 2.73
C LYS A 388 22.81 4.56 2.98
N ASN A 389 23.40 4.41 4.17
CA ASN A 389 24.69 4.98 4.47
C ASN A 389 25.79 4.29 3.67
N GLU A 390 25.75 2.96 3.55
CA GLU A 390 26.69 2.19 2.72
C GLU A 390 26.65 2.64 1.25
N ILE A 391 25.44 2.81 0.68
CA ILE A 391 25.28 3.34 -0.68
C ILE A 391 25.89 4.73 -0.81
N LYS A 392 25.64 5.63 0.15
CA LYS A 392 26.21 6.99 0.12
C LYS A 392 27.73 7.00 0.19
N GLU A 393 28.32 6.13 0.97
CA GLU A 393 29.80 6.01 1.07
C GLU A 393 30.38 5.48 -0.23
N THR A 394 29.79 4.44 -0.80
CA THR A 394 30.21 3.88 -2.10
C THR A 394 30.13 4.90 -3.25
N LEU A 395 29.14 5.79 -3.22
CA LEU A 395 28.98 6.81 -4.28
C LEU A 395 29.88 8.05 -4.10
N LYS A 396 30.60 8.18 -2.99
CA LYS A 396 31.57 9.27 -2.74
C LYS A 396 33.00 8.92 -3.25
N GLY A 397 33.31 7.64 -3.39
CA GLY A 397 34.58 7.14 -3.95
C GLY A 397 34.51 6.99 -5.44
#